data_b72562808454f557d0b86ee5ce0ef6e7
#
_entry.id   b72562808454f557d0b86ee5ce0ef6e7
#
_cell.length_a   1.000
_cell.length_b   1.000
_cell.length_c   1.000
_cell.angle_alpha   90.00
_cell.angle_beta   90.00
_cell.angle_gamma   90.00
#
_symmetry.space_group_name_H-M   'P 1'
#
loop_
_entity.id
_entity.type
_entity.pdbx_description
1 polymer ?
#
loop_
_entity_poly.entity_id
_entity_poly.type
_entity_poly.pdbx_seq_one_letter_code
_entity_poly.pdbx_strand_id
1 'polypeptide(L)'
;LLPILALAAPDEASGIVTYVVDGDTFDLRIEKTDPRTIYEIERVRLADVDSPEMSTPEGPPAKVFATDTLLGKKVWLDIDDKSEDGRGPYDRLICVVYLEDPNGSINTTHPFNRLLVDAGHAVVKDFTNNEFDPAAWWAEGIPEPDPIPAPVLAATTTATGGQFVGSLESDKYHHPSCRWAKKILPQNQIWFASSEEARAAGYVPCGVCKPP
;
A
#
# COMPACT_ATOMS: atom_id res chain seq x y z
N LEU A 1 -36.89 14.04 -9.55
CA LEU A 1 -35.58 14.15 -8.89
C LEU A 1 -34.63 13.22 -9.64
N LEU A 2 -33.72 13.80 -10.42
CA LEU A 2 -32.59 13.07 -10.99
C LEU A 2 -31.63 12.74 -9.83
N PRO A 3 -31.06 11.54 -9.75
CA PRO A 3 -29.99 11.28 -8.80
C PRO A 3 -28.84 12.24 -9.13
N ILE A 4 -28.39 13.00 -8.16
CA ILE A 4 -27.10 13.68 -8.22
C ILE A 4 -26.12 12.52 -8.19
N LEU A 5 -25.50 12.19 -9.36
CA LEU A 5 -24.27 11.42 -9.32
C LEU A 5 -23.31 12.23 -8.49
N ALA A 6 -22.88 11.69 -7.37
CA ALA A 6 -21.72 12.20 -6.66
C ALA A 6 -20.58 12.15 -7.70
N LEU A 7 -20.15 13.31 -8.16
CA LEU A 7 -18.96 13.43 -8.97
C LEU A 7 -17.80 13.12 -8.02
N ALA A 8 -16.96 12.16 -8.40
CA ALA A 8 -15.70 11.95 -7.70
C ALA A 8 -15.03 13.30 -7.43
N ALA A 9 -14.66 13.53 -6.18
CA ALA A 9 -13.99 14.75 -5.74
C ALA A 9 -12.48 14.45 -5.50
N PRO A 10 -11.70 14.26 -6.57
CA PRO A 10 -10.34 13.70 -6.51
C PRO A 10 -9.35 14.61 -5.78
N ASP A 11 -9.78 15.75 -5.29
CA ASP A 11 -8.92 16.77 -4.70
C ASP A 11 -9.43 17.29 -3.34
N GLU A 12 -10.19 16.50 -2.60
CA GLU A 12 -10.68 16.87 -1.26
C GLU A 12 -9.52 17.12 -0.29
N ALA A 13 -8.57 16.20 -0.24
CA ALA A 13 -7.32 16.40 0.48
C ALA A 13 -6.11 16.03 -0.39
N SER A 14 -4.93 16.46 0.00
CA SER A 14 -3.68 16.03 -0.64
C SER A 14 -2.48 16.09 0.32
N GLY A 15 -1.42 15.37 -0.02
CA GLY A 15 -0.20 15.38 0.78
C GLY A 15 0.92 14.54 0.18
N ILE A 16 1.97 14.36 0.95
CA ILE A 16 3.14 13.56 0.58
C ILE A 16 3.11 12.23 1.33
N VAL A 17 3.22 11.13 0.61
CA VAL A 17 3.33 9.80 1.22
C VAL A 17 4.65 9.66 1.96
N THR A 18 4.59 9.38 3.26
CA THR A 18 5.78 9.31 4.12
C THR A 18 6.16 7.89 4.52
N TYR A 19 5.22 6.96 4.48
CA TYR A 19 5.46 5.56 4.81
C TYR A 19 4.41 4.66 4.14
N VAL A 20 4.81 3.49 3.67
CA VAL A 20 3.92 2.46 3.11
C VAL A 20 3.87 1.28 4.08
N VAL A 21 2.67 0.95 4.55
CA VAL A 21 2.43 -0.14 5.52
C VAL A 21 2.43 -1.49 4.79
N ASP A 22 1.60 -1.58 3.74
CA ASP A 22 1.42 -2.75 2.86
C ASP A 22 0.95 -2.29 1.48
N GLY A 23 0.36 -3.17 0.66
CA GLY A 23 -0.05 -2.82 -0.71
C GLY A 23 -1.16 -1.76 -0.77
N ASP A 24 -2.06 -1.74 0.21
CA ASP A 24 -3.27 -0.90 0.19
C ASP A 24 -3.39 0.07 1.38
N THR A 25 -2.35 0.20 2.19
CA THR A 25 -2.33 1.06 3.38
C THR A 25 -1.02 1.86 3.45
N PHE A 26 -1.11 3.17 3.64
CA PHE A 26 0.05 4.05 3.76
C PHE A 26 -0.20 5.26 4.66
N ASP A 27 0.85 5.96 5.06
CA ASP A 27 0.80 7.19 5.85
C ASP A 27 1.08 8.40 4.95
N LEU A 28 0.22 9.41 5.06
CA LEU A 28 0.24 10.64 4.28
C LEU A 28 0.42 11.85 5.19
N ARG A 29 1.48 12.64 4.99
CA ARG A 29 1.58 13.96 5.59
C ARG A 29 0.72 14.94 4.80
N ILE A 30 -0.31 15.47 5.43
CA ILE A 30 -1.30 16.35 4.82
C ILE A 30 -0.69 17.70 4.43
N GLU A 31 -1.00 18.18 3.22
CA GLU A 31 -0.66 19.51 2.70
C GLU A 31 -1.91 20.33 2.39
N LYS A 32 -2.94 19.73 1.78
CA LYS A 32 -4.27 20.32 1.61
C LYS A 32 -5.24 19.57 2.55
N THR A 33 -5.87 20.30 3.46
CA THR A 33 -6.77 19.75 4.47
C THR A 33 -8.19 19.64 3.97
N ASP A 34 -8.89 18.61 4.43
CA ASP A 34 -10.35 18.44 4.44
C ASP A 34 -10.81 18.40 5.91
N PRO A 35 -12.06 18.71 6.25
CA PRO A 35 -12.57 18.60 7.62
C PRO A 35 -12.37 17.22 8.28
N ARG A 36 -12.29 16.16 7.51
CA ARG A 36 -12.05 14.77 7.97
C ARG A 36 -10.57 14.46 8.22
N THR A 37 -9.63 15.29 7.72
CA THR A 37 -8.19 15.16 7.98
C THR A 37 -7.84 15.84 9.30
N ILE A 38 -7.84 15.08 10.39
CA ILE A 38 -7.69 15.58 11.76
C ILE A 38 -6.27 15.45 12.31
N TYR A 39 -5.41 14.69 11.63
CA TYR A 39 -4.01 14.49 11.99
C TYR A 39 -3.07 15.12 10.96
N GLU A 40 -1.86 15.53 11.38
CA GLU A 40 -0.80 15.99 10.48
C GLU A 40 -0.33 14.84 9.55
N ILE A 41 -0.31 13.61 10.07
CA ILE A 41 -0.05 12.39 9.32
C ILE A 41 -1.28 11.51 9.44
N GLU A 42 -1.95 11.30 8.31
CA GLU A 42 -3.13 10.44 8.21
C GLU A 42 -2.75 9.05 7.70
N ARG A 43 -3.37 8.03 8.25
CA ARG A 43 -3.32 6.69 7.69
C ARG A 43 -4.46 6.48 6.71
N VAL A 44 -4.09 6.19 5.48
CA VAL A 44 -5.02 5.97 4.37
C VAL A 44 -5.13 4.48 4.08
N ARG A 45 -6.36 3.98 3.90
CA ARG A 45 -6.69 2.66 3.38
C ARG A 45 -7.40 2.84 2.04
N LEU A 46 -6.89 2.22 0.99
CA LEU A 46 -7.51 2.25 -0.33
C LEU A 46 -8.92 1.66 -0.28
N ALA A 47 -9.88 2.38 -0.84
CA ALA A 47 -11.26 1.91 -0.98
C ALA A 47 -11.32 0.77 -2.01
N ASP A 48 -12.18 -0.21 -1.76
CA ASP A 48 -12.63 -1.26 -2.67
C ASP A 48 -11.54 -2.10 -3.35
N VAL A 49 -10.36 -2.15 -2.75
CA VAL A 49 -9.31 -3.10 -3.12
C VAL A 49 -8.76 -3.79 -1.87
N ASP A 50 -8.24 -5.00 -2.04
CA ASP A 50 -7.66 -5.80 -0.97
C ASP A 50 -6.34 -6.39 -1.45
N SER A 51 -5.24 -5.92 -0.88
CA SER A 51 -3.90 -6.43 -1.17
C SER A 51 -3.61 -7.68 -0.32
N PRO A 52 -2.74 -8.59 -0.78
CA PRO A 52 -2.31 -9.71 0.02
C PRO A 52 -1.65 -9.26 1.33
N GLU A 53 -1.95 -9.98 2.40
CA GLU A 53 -1.37 -9.76 3.71
C GLU A 53 0.16 -9.92 3.69
N MET A 54 0.89 -9.12 4.47
CA MET A 54 2.35 -9.18 4.57
C MET A 54 2.89 -10.55 5.01
N SER A 55 2.04 -11.39 5.62
CA SER A 55 2.37 -12.76 6.02
C SER A 55 2.29 -13.78 4.88
N THR A 56 1.78 -13.39 3.71
CA THR A 56 1.72 -14.23 2.50
C THR A 56 2.88 -13.94 1.56
N PRO A 57 3.25 -14.87 0.67
CA PRO A 57 4.32 -14.64 -0.31
C PRO A 57 4.08 -13.45 -1.24
N GLU A 58 2.82 -13.09 -1.48
CA GLU A 58 2.39 -12.03 -2.39
C GLU A 58 2.38 -10.64 -1.72
N GLY A 59 2.29 -10.57 -0.38
CA GLY A 59 2.21 -9.31 0.36
C GLY A 59 3.47 -8.43 0.20
N PRO A 60 4.69 -8.94 0.40
CA PRO A 60 5.90 -8.14 0.18
C PRO A 60 6.03 -7.55 -1.23
N PRO A 61 5.78 -8.28 -2.33
CA PRO A 61 5.71 -7.69 -3.68
C PRO A 61 4.69 -6.57 -3.83
N ALA A 62 3.49 -6.71 -3.25
CA ALA A 62 2.46 -5.67 -3.27
C ALA A 62 2.94 -4.40 -2.55
N LYS A 63 3.56 -4.55 -1.39
CA LYS A 63 4.17 -3.44 -0.65
C LYS A 63 5.30 -2.76 -1.45
N VAL A 64 6.14 -3.52 -2.12
CA VAL A 64 7.22 -2.96 -2.97
C VAL A 64 6.62 -2.13 -4.08
N PHE A 65 5.63 -2.65 -4.80
CA PHE A 65 4.94 -1.90 -5.85
C PHE A 65 4.32 -0.58 -5.32
N ALA A 66 3.62 -0.64 -4.18
CA ALA A 66 3.05 0.54 -3.55
C ALA A 66 4.14 1.54 -3.11
N THR A 67 5.27 1.05 -2.58
CA THR A 67 6.41 1.87 -2.16
C THR A 67 7.03 2.59 -3.36
N ASP A 68 7.34 1.90 -4.43
CA ASP A 68 7.95 2.46 -5.63
C ASP A 68 7.03 3.48 -6.32
N THR A 69 5.71 3.26 -6.22
CA THR A 69 4.72 4.12 -6.85
C THR A 69 4.40 5.35 -6.02
N LEU A 70 4.32 5.24 -4.69
CA LEU A 70 3.77 6.29 -3.82
C LEU A 70 4.79 7.01 -2.95
N LEU A 71 5.83 6.33 -2.43
CA LEU A 71 6.68 6.89 -1.39
C LEU A 71 7.37 8.19 -1.85
N GLY A 72 7.22 9.25 -1.05
CA GLY A 72 7.76 10.58 -1.32
C GLY A 72 7.03 11.37 -2.41
N LYS A 73 5.98 10.82 -3.00
CA LYS A 73 5.17 11.50 -4.02
C LYS A 73 3.96 12.20 -3.40
N LYS A 74 3.51 13.23 -4.10
CA LYS A 74 2.25 13.89 -3.81
C LYS A 74 1.10 13.06 -4.38
N VAL A 75 0.05 12.88 -3.55
CA VAL A 75 -1.19 12.23 -3.93
C VAL A 75 -2.39 13.09 -3.54
N TRP A 76 -3.50 12.87 -4.22
CA TRP A 76 -4.81 13.47 -3.92
C TRP A 76 -5.76 12.39 -3.46
N LEU A 77 -6.63 12.77 -2.55
CA LEU A 77 -7.61 11.90 -1.93
C LEU A 77 -9.02 12.32 -2.32
N ASP A 78 -9.81 11.35 -2.68
CA ASP A 78 -11.28 11.35 -2.68
C ASP A 78 -11.67 10.51 -1.45
N ILE A 79 -12.21 11.16 -0.43
CA ILE A 79 -12.45 10.57 0.89
C ILE A 79 -13.90 10.12 0.96
N ASP A 80 -14.18 8.94 1.50
CA ASP A 80 -15.53 8.37 1.61
C ASP A 80 -16.52 9.32 2.31
N ASP A 81 -17.54 9.75 1.57
CA ASP A 81 -18.61 10.64 2.04
C ASP A 81 -19.76 9.88 2.73
N LYS A 82 -19.78 8.56 2.64
CA LYS A 82 -20.85 7.74 3.21
C LYS A 82 -20.74 7.62 4.73
N SER A 83 -19.53 7.70 5.25
CA SER A 83 -19.28 7.85 6.67
C SER A 83 -19.02 9.32 7.01
N GLU A 84 -19.55 9.80 8.16
CA GLU A 84 -19.45 11.20 8.57
C GLU A 84 -18.00 11.70 8.71
N ASP A 85 -17.09 10.80 9.11
CA ASP A 85 -15.67 11.09 9.32
C ASP A 85 -14.74 10.54 8.23
N GLY A 86 -15.28 9.89 7.19
CA GLY A 86 -14.50 9.28 6.11
C GLY A 86 -13.64 8.10 6.55
N ARG A 87 -13.90 7.52 7.75
CA ARG A 87 -13.02 6.54 8.38
C ARG A 87 -13.61 5.14 8.44
N GLY A 88 -12.77 4.17 8.26
CA GLY A 88 -13.05 2.76 8.45
C GLY A 88 -12.42 2.21 9.74
N PRO A 89 -12.35 0.89 9.86
CA PRO A 89 -11.70 0.22 10.98
C PRO A 89 -10.28 0.72 11.20
N TYR A 90 -9.86 0.77 12.47
CA TYR A 90 -8.54 1.21 12.91
C TYR A 90 -8.23 2.69 12.62
N ASP A 91 -9.29 3.53 12.55
CA ASP A 91 -9.17 4.99 12.40
C ASP A 91 -8.43 5.41 11.10
N ARG A 92 -8.60 4.65 10.00
CA ARG A 92 -7.99 4.90 8.70
C ARG A 92 -8.97 5.66 7.80
N LEU A 93 -8.50 6.68 7.09
CA LEU A 93 -9.26 7.30 6.01
C LEU A 93 -9.47 6.29 4.88
N ILE A 94 -10.71 6.14 4.44
CA ILE A 94 -11.08 5.30 3.29
C ILE A 94 -11.10 6.18 2.06
N CYS A 95 -10.24 5.90 1.08
CA CYS A 95 -10.05 6.81 -0.04
C CYS A 95 -9.88 6.08 -1.38
N VAL A 96 -10.32 6.76 -2.44
CA VAL A 96 -9.73 6.61 -3.77
C VAL A 96 -8.56 7.58 -3.90
N VAL A 97 -7.44 7.11 -4.41
CA VAL A 97 -6.16 7.84 -4.40
C VAL A 97 -5.70 8.10 -5.82
N TYR A 98 -5.38 9.36 -6.11
CA TYR A 98 -4.96 9.81 -7.43
C TYR A 98 -3.52 10.30 -7.43
N LEU A 99 -2.81 10.01 -8.52
CA LEU A 99 -1.44 10.45 -8.79
C LEU A 99 -1.44 11.64 -9.75
N GLU A 100 -0.32 12.34 -9.77
CA GLU A 100 -0.05 13.38 -10.77
C GLU A 100 0.40 12.77 -12.10
N ASP A 101 -0.17 13.27 -13.19
CA ASP A 101 0.37 13.05 -14.52
C ASP A 101 1.69 13.83 -14.73
N PRO A 102 2.51 13.47 -15.71
CA PRO A 102 3.75 14.20 -16.01
C PRO A 102 3.59 15.70 -16.32
N ASN A 103 2.37 16.14 -16.64
CA ASN A 103 2.03 17.55 -16.89
C ASN A 103 1.56 18.30 -15.62
N GLY A 104 1.53 17.65 -14.46
CA GLY A 104 1.11 18.23 -13.19
C GLY A 104 -0.40 18.20 -12.93
N SER A 105 -1.18 17.53 -13.76
CA SER A 105 -2.63 17.34 -13.57
C SER A 105 -2.92 16.08 -12.76
N ILE A 106 -4.05 16.05 -12.06
CA ILE A 106 -4.53 14.85 -11.35
C ILE A 106 -5.00 13.82 -12.39
N ASN A 107 -4.47 12.62 -12.33
CA ASN A 107 -4.92 11.51 -13.18
C ASN A 107 -6.17 10.86 -12.59
N THR A 108 -7.33 11.32 -13.02
CA THR A 108 -8.62 10.81 -12.54
C THR A 108 -9.08 9.53 -13.24
N THR A 109 -8.43 9.12 -14.33
CA THR A 109 -8.80 7.93 -15.10
C THR A 109 -8.17 6.64 -14.58
N HIS A 110 -7.03 6.77 -13.89
CA HIS A 110 -6.28 5.64 -13.35
C HIS A 110 -5.91 5.92 -11.89
N PRO A 111 -6.88 5.81 -10.94
CA PRO A 111 -6.57 5.92 -9.52
C PRO A 111 -5.56 4.82 -9.12
N PHE A 112 -4.79 5.07 -8.08
CA PHE A 112 -3.82 4.08 -7.59
C PHE A 112 -4.50 2.77 -7.17
N ASN A 113 -5.74 2.84 -6.65
CA ASN A 113 -6.59 1.68 -6.37
C ASN A 113 -6.66 0.74 -7.59
N ARG A 114 -6.97 1.30 -8.77
CA ARG A 114 -6.98 0.55 -10.03
C ARG A 114 -5.59 0.07 -10.44
N LEU A 115 -4.57 0.94 -10.37
CA LEU A 115 -3.20 0.58 -10.77
C LEU A 115 -2.66 -0.62 -9.99
N LEU A 116 -3.02 -0.72 -8.71
CA LEU A 116 -2.62 -1.84 -7.85
C LEU A 116 -3.25 -3.16 -8.32
N VAL A 117 -4.51 -3.12 -8.76
CA VAL A 117 -5.22 -4.29 -9.31
C VAL A 117 -4.68 -4.65 -10.69
N ASP A 118 -4.53 -3.67 -11.60
CA ASP A 118 -3.99 -3.88 -12.95
C ASP A 118 -2.57 -4.48 -12.93
N ALA A 119 -1.79 -4.17 -11.88
CA ALA A 119 -0.46 -4.75 -11.65
C ALA A 119 -0.48 -6.14 -10.99
N GLY A 120 -1.66 -6.69 -10.66
CA GLY A 120 -1.80 -8.00 -10.01
C GLY A 120 -1.39 -8.01 -8.53
N HIS A 121 -1.37 -6.86 -7.87
CA HIS A 121 -0.96 -6.69 -6.46
C HIS A 121 -2.13 -6.49 -5.50
N ALA A 122 -3.36 -6.48 -6.00
CA ALA A 122 -4.60 -6.51 -5.22
C ALA A 122 -5.72 -7.14 -6.03
N VAL A 123 -6.81 -7.46 -5.34
CA VAL A 123 -8.09 -7.83 -5.97
C VAL A 123 -9.11 -6.74 -5.68
N VAL A 124 -10.08 -6.59 -6.57
CA VAL A 124 -11.25 -5.76 -6.28
C VAL A 124 -12.06 -6.43 -5.19
N LYS A 125 -12.41 -5.65 -4.17
CA LYS A 125 -13.28 -6.08 -3.08
C LYS A 125 -14.22 -4.94 -2.74
N ASP A 126 -15.36 -4.94 -3.41
CA ASP A 126 -16.41 -3.96 -3.22
C ASP A 126 -16.91 -4.00 -1.75
N PHE A 127 -16.55 -2.99 -1.00
CA PHE A 127 -17.02 -2.77 0.37
C PHE A 127 -18.23 -1.85 0.32
N THR A 128 -19.43 -2.40 0.21
CA THR A 128 -20.69 -1.66 0.03
C THR A 128 -21.03 -0.62 1.11
N ASN A 129 -20.19 -0.48 2.12
CA ASN A 129 -20.31 0.51 3.20
C ASN A 129 -19.60 1.85 2.91
N ASN A 130 -18.90 2.00 1.77
CA ASN A 130 -18.38 3.27 1.26
C ASN A 130 -19.21 3.74 0.05
N GLU A 131 -18.92 4.92 -0.50
CA GLU A 131 -19.66 5.50 -1.63
C GLU A 131 -19.14 5.08 -3.01
N PHE A 132 -17.94 4.51 -3.07
CA PHE A 132 -17.25 4.23 -4.32
C PHE A 132 -17.84 3.02 -5.04
N ASP A 133 -17.76 3.05 -6.36
CA ASP A 133 -18.08 1.91 -7.24
C ASP A 133 -16.82 1.54 -8.03
N PRO A 134 -16.12 0.47 -7.64
CA PRO A 134 -14.90 0.07 -8.33
C PRO A 134 -15.14 -0.31 -9.80
N ALA A 135 -16.36 -0.69 -10.21
CA ALA A 135 -16.67 -0.97 -11.61
C ALA A 135 -16.51 0.27 -12.50
N ALA A 136 -16.64 1.47 -11.94
CA ALA A 136 -16.46 2.72 -12.67
C ALA A 136 -15.01 3.00 -13.07
N TRP A 137 -14.04 2.30 -12.50
CA TRP A 137 -12.60 2.51 -12.80
C TRP A 137 -12.18 1.85 -14.11
N TRP A 138 -12.96 0.91 -14.66
CA TRP A 138 -12.70 0.23 -15.93
C TRP A 138 -13.86 0.43 -16.91
N ALA A 139 -13.60 1.04 -18.04
CA ALA A 139 -14.64 1.25 -19.06
C ALA A 139 -15.17 -0.06 -19.69
N GLU A 140 -14.37 -1.12 -19.64
CA GLU A 140 -14.68 -2.45 -20.21
C GLU A 140 -15.09 -3.49 -19.14
N GLY A 141 -15.33 -3.04 -17.89
CA GLY A 141 -15.60 -3.91 -16.74
C GLY A 141 -14.33 -4.27 -15.97
N ILE A 142 -14.52 -4.71 -14.74
CA ILE A 142 -13.43 -5.13 -13.84
C ILE A 142 -12.67 -6.27 -14.51
N PRO A 143 -11.33 -6.19 -14.68
CA PRO A 143 -10.58 -7.31 -15.25
C PRO A 143 -10.72 -8.54 -14.34
N GLU A 144 -10.91 -9.71 -14.94
CA GLU A 144 -10.71 -10.93 -14.15
C GLU A 144 -9.29 -10.91 -13.58
N PRO A 145 -9.12 -11.18 -12.29
CA PRO A 145 -7.78 -11.19 -11.73
C PRO A 145 -6.97 -12.22 -12.52
N ASP A 146 -5.98 -11.75 -13.26
CA ASP A 146 -4.91 -12.63 -13.70
C ASP A 146 -4.43 -13.39 -12.47
N PRO A 147 -4.21 -14.71 -12.54
CA PRO A 147 -3.62 -15.41 -11.43
C PRO A 147 -2.37 -14.62 -11.04
N ILE A 148 -2.39 -14.06 -9.82
CA ILE A 148 -1.27 -13.25 -9.29
C ILE A 148 -0.02 -13.97 -9.75
N PRO A 149 0.81 -13.36 -10.61
CA PRO A 149 1.99 -14.07 -11.11
C PRO A 149 2.69 -14.55 -9.86
N ALA A 150 2.73 -15.90 -9.71
CA ALA A 150 3.47 -16.48 -8.60
C ALA A 150 4.78 -15.70 -8.56
N PRO A 151 5.15 -15.09 -7.41
CA PRO A 151 6.27 -14.20 -7.37
C PRO A 151 7.34 -14.86 -8.25
N VAL A 152 7.78 -14.16 -9.29
CA VAL A 152 9.04 -14.52 -9.91
C VAL A 152 9.99 -14.24 -8.76
N LEU A 153 10.04 -15.21 -7.86
CA LEU A 153 11.21 -15.45 -7.06
C LEU A 153 12.32 -15.47 -8.10
N ALA A 154 12.90 -14.31 -8.35
CA ALA A 154 14.30 -14.31 -8.72
C ALA A 154 14.87 -15.24 -7.68
N ALA A 155 15.12 -16.49 -8.09
CA ALA A 155 15.34 -17.64 -7.22
C ALA A 155 16.12 -17.22 -5.98
N THR A 156 15.42 -16.69 -5.00
CA THR A 156 15.91 -16.59 -3.67
C THR A 156 15.67 -17.99 -3.16
N THR A 157 16.59 -18.87 -3.60
CA THR A 157 16.91 -20.07 -2.86
C THR A 157 16.50 -19.83 -1.42
N THR A 158 15.78 -20.77 -0.84
CA THR A 158 15.87 -21.11 0.57
C THR A 158 17.35 -21.32 0.90
N ALA A 159 18.15 -20.26 0.75
CA ALA A 159 19.50 -20.18 1.23
C ALA A 159 19.36 -19.87 2.72
N THR A 160 19.30 -20.91 3.52
CA THR A 160 19.80 -20.87 4.88
C THR A 160 21.21 -20.25 4.79
N GLY A 161 21.34 -18.92 4.89
CA GLY A 161 22.64 -18.26 4.77
C GLY A 161 22.69 -16.85 4.19
N GLY A 162 21.59 -16.10 4.15
CA GLY A 162 21.63 -14.67 3.85
C GLY A 162 22.41 -13.88 4.92
N GLN A 163 22.94 -12.70 4.57
CA GLN A 163 23.67 -11.85 5.50
C GLN A 163 22.74 -11.16 6.51
N PHE A 164 21.48 -11.01 6.14
CA PHE A 164 20.45 -10.35 6.95
C PHE A 164 19.17 -11.17 6.97
N VAL A 165 18.37 -11.00 8.04
CA VAL A 165 17.09 -11.66 8.21
C VAL A 165 16.02 -10.65 8.61
N GLY A 166 14.89 -10.68 7.91
CA GLY A 166 13.66 -9.96 8.23
C GLY A 166 12.57 -10.89 8.74
N SER A 167 11.45 -10.31 9.17
CA SER A 167 10.25 -11.06 9.51
C SER A 167 9.13 -10.69 8.54
N LEU A 168 8.34 -11.66 8.12
CA LEU A 168 7.10 -11.42 7.37
C LEU A 168 6.08 -10.58 8.17
N GLU A 169 6.20 -10.56 9.49
CA GLU A 169 5.31 -9.83 10.41
C GLU A 169 5.85 -8.44 10.80
N SER A 170 6.99 -8.00 10.23
CA SER A 170 7.66 -6.75 10.61
C SER A 170 8.45 -6.20 9.42
N ASP A 171 8.52 -4.88 9.34
CA ASP A 171 9.32 -4.14 8.36
C ASP A 171 10.81 -4.04 8.72
N LYS A 172 11.28 -4.74 9.77
CA LYS A 172 12.67 -4.63 10.22
C LYS A 172 13.52 -5.79 9.72
N TYR A 173 14.72 -5.46 9.19
CA TYR A 173 15.75 -6.47 8.95
C TYR A 173 16.90 -6.36 9.97
N HIS A 174 17.56 -7.45 10.21
CA HIS A 174 18.50 -7.65 11.31
C HIS A 174 19.75 -8.40 10.85
N HIS A 175 20.85 -8.22 11.59
CA HIS A 175 21.92 -9.22 11.60
C HIS A 175 21.38 -10.54 12.18
N PRO A 176 21.78 -11.72 11.67
CA PRO A 176 21.30 -13.01 12.18
C PRO A 176 21.62 -13.24 13.67
N SER A 177 22.69 -12.60 14.18
CA SER A 177 23.06 -12.64 15.58
C SER A 177 22.18 -11.78 16.49
N CYS A 178 21.33 -10.91 15.94
CA CYS A 178 20.48 -10.00 16.70
C CYS A 178 19.51 -10.77 17.59
N ARG A 179 19.31 -10.28 18.83
CA ARG A 179 18.34 -10.88 19.78
C ARG A 179 16.91 -10.91 19.24
N TRP A 180 16.54 -9.95 18.37
CA TRP A 180 15.23 -9.90 17.75
C TRP A 180 15.12 -10.86 16.55
N ALA A 181 16.20 -10.99 15.76
CA ALA A 181 16.25 -11.98 14.69
C ALA A 181 16.03 -13.41 15.20
N LYS A 182 16.60 -13.73 16.37
CA LYS A 182 16.45 -15.05 17.02
C LYS A 182 15.04 -15.35 17.52
N LYS A 183 14.17 -14.34 17.59
CA LYS A 183 12.75 -14.50 17.99
C LYS A 183 11.83 -14.70 16.81
N ILE A 184 12.30 -14.45 15.58
CA ILE A 184 11.51 -14.67 14.38
C ILE A 184 11.35 -16.17 14.19
N LEU A 185 10.09 -16.62 14.15
CA LEU A 185 9.80 -18.02 13.90
C LEU A 185 10.33 -18.43 12.52
N PRO A 186 10.88 -19.64 12.34
CA PRO A 186 11.50 -20.06 11.08
C PRO A 186 10.59 -19.86 9.83
N GLN A 187 9.28 -20.10 9.97
CA GLN A 187 8.30 -19.91 8.88
C GLN A 187 8.06 -18.44 8.54
N ASN A 188 8.43 -17.50 9.43
CA ASN A 188 8.26 -16.06 9.24
C ASN A 188 9.57 -15.36 8.87
N GLN A 189 10.67 -16.11 8.67
CA GLN A 189 11.97 -15.55 8.29
C GLN A 189 12.05 -15.34 6.78
N ILE A 190 12.45 -14.14 6.39
CA ILE A 190 12.91 -13.84 5.04
C ILE A 190 14.39 -13.47 5.10
N TRP A 191 15.20 -14.02 4.21
CA TRP A 191 16.64 -13.83 4.20
C TRP A 191 17.07 -12.98 3.01
N PHE A 192 17.98 -12.05 3.25
CA PHE A 192 18.52 -11.13 2.26
C PHE A 192 20.02 -11.33 2.13
N ALA A 193 20.52 -11.33 0.88
CA ALA A 193 21.94 -11.42 0.61
C ALA A 193 22.68 -10.11 0.94
N SER A 194 22.00 -8.97 0.87
CA SER A 194 22.55 -7.64 1.19
C SER A 194 21.54 -6.72 1.89
N SER A 195 22.03 -5.62 2.45
CA SER A 195 21.19 -4.58 3.02
C SER A 195 20.42 -3.80 1.94
N GLU A 196 20.97 -3.69 0.74
CA GLU A 196 20.32 -3.08 -0.42
C GLU A 196 19.10 -3.90 -0.82
N GLU A 197 19.24 -5.22 -0.87
CA GLU A 197 18.15 -6.15 -1.17
C GLU A 197 17.03 -6.03 -0.11
N ALA A 198 17.40 -6.00 1.18
CA ALA A 198 16.43 -5.81 2.25
C ALA A 198 15.67 -4.49 2.13
N ARG A 199 16.37 -3.40 1.80
CA ARG A 199 15.74 -2.09 1.59
C ARG A 199 14.89 -2.05 0.32
N ALA A 200 15.34 -2.67 -0.75
CA ALA A 200 14.55 -2.78 -1.99
C ALA A 200 13.25 -3.58 -1.75
N ALA A 201 13.27 -4.53 -0.82
CA ALA A 201 12.09 -5.26 -0.36
C ALA A 201 11.26 -4.48 0.69
N GLY A 202 11.51 -3.18 0.89
CA GLY A 202 10.77 -2.32 1.81
C GLY A 202 11.12 -2.49 3.30
N TYR A 203 12.20 -3.21 3.63
CA TYR A 203 12.62 -3.38 5.02
C TYR A 203 13.54 -2.23 5.46
N VAL A 204 13.41 -1.85 6.73
CA VAL A 204 14.27 -0.82 7.35
C VAL A 204 15.20 -1.46 8.38
N PRO A 205 16.39 -0.86 8.62
CA PRO A 205 17.34 -1.44 9.54
C PRO A 205 16.82 -1.44 10.98
N CYS A 206 17.02 -2.55 11.69
CA CYS A 206 16.69 -2.67 13.10
C CYS A 206 17.47 -1.65 13.95
N GLY A 207 16.77 -0.82 14.74
CA GLY A 207 17.38 0.20 15.60
C GLY A 207 18.29 -0.35 16.69
N VAL A 208 18.26 -1.66 16.98
CA VAL A 208 19.07 -2.31 18.02
C VAL A 208 20.40 -2.82 17.46
N CYS A 209 20.38 -3.63 16.41
CA CYS A 209 21.60 -4.18 15.82
C CYS A 209 22.16 -3.32 14.67
N LYS A 210 21.38 -2.34 14.18
CA LYS A 210 21.77 -1.34 13.19
C LYS A 210 22.53 -1.96 11.99
N PRO A 211 21.93 -2.91 11.26
CA PRO A 211 22.54 -3.40 10.04
C PRO A 211 22.70 -2.25 9.04
N PRO A 212 23.71 -2.29 8.16
CA PRO A 212 24.02 -1.19 7.24
C PRO A 212 22.88 -0.85 6.31
#